data_a0bb8bca6531149baa8218f0fb90e2d1
#
_entry.id   a0bb8bca6531149baa8218f0fb90e2d1
#
_cell.length_a   1.000
_cell.length_b   1.000
_cell.length_c   1.000
_cell.angle_alpha   90.00
_cell.angle_beta   90.00
_cell.angle_gamma   90.00
#
_symmetry.space_group_name_H-M   'P 1'
#
loop_
_entity.id
_entity.type
_entity.pdbx_description
1 polymer ?
#
loop_
_entity_poly.entity_id
_entity_poly.type
_entity_poly.pdbx_seq_one_letter_code
_entity_poly.pdbx_strand_id
1 'polypeptide(L)'
;LIERYDFVIFDCEFDLKYLNQLVDVDMDSALIIANPTEESAHLAKRIEEFSAKYVAGGQLGVILNKVGTKDVCSVYELLKKYDLDILGVIPYDEKLTPERESKLISDSIKEFYFRLNIPQA
;
A
#
# COMPACT_ATOMS: atom_id res chain seq x y z
N LEU A 1 -4.59 15.29 19.71
CA LEU A 1 -5.53 14.24 19.33
C LEU A 1 -4.81 12.90 19.07
N ILE A 2 -3.69 12.96 18.36
CA ILE A 2 -2.86 11.78 18.06
C ILE A 2 -2.29 11.17 19.34
N GLU A 3 -1.95 11.98 20.32
CA GLU A 3 -1.37 11.54 21.62
C GLU A 3 -2.31 10.68 22.46
N ARG A 4 -3.61 10.65 22.13
CA ARG A 4 -4.63 9.90 22.89
C ARG A 4 -4.81 8.45 22.40
N TYR A 5 -4.16 8.09 21.28
CA TYR A 5 -4.37 6.80 20.64
C TYR A 5 -3.05 6.06 20.51
N ASP A 6 -3.08 4.77 20.79
CA ASP A 6 -1.94 3.89 20.61
C ASP A 6 -1.64 3.65 19.11
N PHE A 7 -2.66 3.78 18.27
CA PHE A 7 -2.55 3.54 16.85
C PHE A 7 -3.49 4.46 16.07
N VAL A 8 -2.96 5.14 15.07
CA VAL A 8 -3.72 6.05 14.21
C VAL A 8 -3.46 5.73 12.75
N ILE A 9 -4.52 5.54 11.98
CA ILE A 9 -4.46 5.33 10.54
C ILE A 9 -5.01 6.56 9.83
N PHE A 10 -4.20 7.12 8.92
CA PHE A 10 -4.66 8.16 8.01
C PHE A 10 -5.00 7.52 6.67
N ASP A 11 -6.28 7.53 6.31
CA ASP A 11 -6.72 7.10 4.99
C ASP A 11 -6.62 8.29 4.04
N CYS A 12 -5.61 8.24 3.17
CA CYS A 12 -5.27 9.34 2.27
C CYS A 12 -5.69 9.02 0.84
N GLU A 13 -6.36 9.96 0.20
CA GLU A 13 -6.63 9.86 -1.22
C GLU A 13 -5.34 9.95 -2.05
N PHE A 14 -5.39 9.36 -3.24
CA PHE A 14 -4.26 9.19 -4.15
C PHE A 14 -3.90 10.50 -4.87
N ASP A 15 -3.47 11.49 -4.11
CA ASP A 15 -3.00 12.74 -4.71
C ASP A 15 -1.79 13.24 -3.93
N LEU A 16 -0.70 13.50 -4.64
CA LEU A 16 0.50 14.14 -4.10
C LEU A 16 0.17 15.47 -3.38
N LYS A 17 -0.92 16.10 -3.77
CA LYS A 17 -1.43 17.32 -3.16
C LYS A 17 -1.81 17.14 -1.68
N TYR A 18 -2.36 15.99 -1.33
CA TYR A 18 -2.73 15.68 0.06
C TYR A 18 -1.55 15.24 0.91
N LEU A 19 -0.52 14.67 0.30
CA LEU A 19 0.71 14.33 1.01
C LEU A 19 1.41 15.56 1.58
N ASN A 20 1.32 16.69 0.91
CA ASN A 20 1.87 17.94 1.40
C ASN A 20 1.20 18.39 2.72
N GLN A 21 -0.04 18.01 2.96
CA GLN A 21 -0.74 18.30 4.21
C GLN A 21 -0.28 17.43 5.38
N LEU A 22 0.34 16.28 5.07
CA LEU A 22 0.85 15.35 6.07
C LEU A 22 2.32 15.58 6.40
N VAL A 23 2.97 16.56 5.76
CA VAL A 23 4.40 16.88 5.99
C VAL A 23 4.69 17.24 7.45
N ASP A 24 3.74 17.86 8.12
CA ASP A 24 3.87 18.26 9.53
C ASP A 24 3.54 17.11 10.51
N VAL A 25 3.18 15.94 9.99
CA VAL A 25 2.86 14.76 10.81
C VAL A 25 3.99 13.75 10.68
N ASP A 26 4.62 13.43 11.79
CA ASP A 26 5.60 12.35 11.83
C ASP A 26 4.88 11.01 11.65
N MET A 27 5.14 10.35 10.52
CA MET A 27 4.58 9.03 10.24
C MET A 27 5.59 7.93 10.57
N ASP A 28 5.13 6.92 11.30
CA ASP A 28 5.97 5.77 11.61
C ASP A 28 6.04 4.80 10.43
N SER A 29 4.97 4.70 9.65
CA SER A 29 4.90 3.83 8.48
C SER A 29 3.98 4.40 7.44
N ALA A 30 4.24 4.09 6.19
CA ALA A 30 3.36 4.43 5.07
C ALA A 30 3.19 3.23 4.15
N LEU A 31 1.95 2.94 3.79
CA LEU A 31 1.61 1.89 2.84
C LEU A 31 0.99 2.52 1.61
N ILE A 32 1.53 2.18 0.46
CA ILE A 32 1.05 2.67 -0.82
C ILE A 32 0.28 1.54 -1.50
N ILE A 33 -0.97 1.77 -1.81
CA ILE A 33 -1.79 0.78 -2.51
C ILE A 33 -1.82 1.14 -3.99
N ALA A 34 -1.36 0.24 -4.83
CA ALA A 34 -1.27 0.46 -6.26
C ALA A 34 -1.96 -0.65 -7.06
N ASN A 35 -2.57 -0.29 -8.18
CA ASN A 35 -3.11 -1.25 -9.12
C ASN A 35 -2.01 -1.75 -10.08
N PRO A 36 -2.19 -2.90 -10.75
CA PRO A 36 -1.19 -3.46 -11.65
C PRO A 36 -1.20 -2.78 -13.04
N THR A 37 -1.11 -1.47 -13.05
CA THR A 37 -1.05 -0.65 -14.28
C THR A 37 0.19 0.22 -14.27
N GLU A 38 0.64 0.63 -15.43
CA GLU A 38 1.82 1.48 -15.55
C GLU A 38 1.62 2.83 -14.88
N GLU A 39 0.47 3.44 -15.06
CA GLU A 39 0.15 4.73 -14.43
C GLU A 39 0.19 4.63 -12.91
N SER A 40 -0.41 3.58 -12.37
CA SER A 40 -0.45 3.36 -10.93
C SER A 40 0.94 3.07 -10.36
N ALA A 41 1.73 2.27 -11.06
CA ALA A 41 3.11 1.95 -10.65
C ALA A 41 4.00 3.20 -10.67
N HIS A 42 3.87 4.02 -11.71
CA HIS A 42 4.62 5.28 -11.82
C HIS A 42 4.26 6.23 -10.67
N LEU A 43 2.98 6.40 -10.39
CA LEU A 43 2.51 7.23 -9.30
C LEU A 43 2.97 6.68 -7.94
N ALA A 44 2.87 5.36 -7.75
CA ALA A 44 3.34 4.71 -6.53
C ALA A 44 4.83 4.97 -6.28
N LYS A 45 5.66 4.93 -7.31
CA LYS A 45 7.08 5.23 -7.19
C LYS A 45 7.33 6.68 -6.77
N ARG A 46 6.60 7.61 -7.34
CA ARG A 46 6.70 9.02 -6.95
C ARG A 46 6.29 9.24 -5.50
N ILE A 47 5.22 8.60 -5.07
CA ILE A 47 4.75 8.66 -3.67
C ILE A 47 5.77 8.04 -2.74
N GLU A 48 6.35 6.89 -3.12
CA GLU A 48 7.39 6.22 -2.34
C GLU A 48 8.61 7.13 -2.14
N GLU A 49 9.11 7.73 -3.19
CA GLU A 49 10.25 8.65 -3.13
C GLU A 49 9.96 9.89 -2.29
N PHE A 50 8.75 10.44 -2.43
CA PHE A 50 8.32 11.58 -1.61
C PHE A 50 8.20 11.19 -0.15
N SER A 51 7.53 10.09 0.14
CA SER A 51 7.23 9.64 1.51
C SER A 51 8.49 9.21 2.27
N ALA A 52 9.51 8.72 1.57
CA ALA A 52 10.77 8.32 2.18
C ALA A 52 11.43 9.44 2.99
N LYS A 53 11.13 10.69 2.67
CA LYS A 53 11.65 11.85 3.39
C LYS A 53 10.94 12.11 4.73
N TYR A 54 9.73 11.57 4.89
CA TYR A 54 8.85 11.88 6.03
C TYR A 54 8.54 10.67 6.92
N VAL A 55 8.96 9.49 6.50
CA VAL A 55 8.80 8.27 7.30
C VAL A 55 10.11 8.02 8.05
N ALA A 56 10.15 8.43 9.30
CA ALA A 56 11.37 8.37 10.09
C ALA A 56 11.55 6.97 10.71
N GLY A 57 12.39 6.14 10.09
CA GLY A 57 12.78 4.84 10.63
C GLY A 57 11.69 3.77 10.61
N GLY A 58 10.53 4.07 10.03
CA GLY A 58 9.41 3.13 9.91
C GLY A 58 9.42 2.37 8.61
N GLN A 59 8.32 1.66 8.36
CA GLN A 59 8.14 0.88 7.15
C GLN A 59 7.51 1.72 6.05
N LEU A 60 8.09 1.64 4.86
CA LEU A 60 7.55 2.21 3.65
C LEU A 60 7.54 1.13 2.57
N GLY A 61 6.42 0.92 1.94
CA GLY A 61 6.34 -0.05 0.86
C GLY A 61 5.00 -0.04 0.13
N VAL A 62 4.93 -0.84 -0.91
CA VAL A 62 3.81 -0.88 -1.84
C VAL A 62 3.07 -2.22 -1.73
N ILE A 63 1.76 -2.15 -1.70
CA ILE A 63 0.90 -3.32 -1.85
C ILE A 63 0.22 -3.21 -3.22
N LEU A 64 0.39 -4.23 -4.05
CA LEU A 64 -0.32 -4.32 -5.31
C LEU A 64 -1.71 -4.89 -5.08
N ASN A 65 -2.72 -4.16 -5.53
CA ASN A 65 -4.12 -4.54 -5.38
C ASN A 65 -4.72 -4.96 -6.71
N LYS A 66 -5.75 -5.79 -6.66
CA LYS A 66 -6.51 -6.24 -7.83
C LYS A 66 -5.65 -6.92 -8.89
N VAL A 67 -4.71 -7.75 -8.47
CA VAL A 67 -3.84 -8.48 -9.39
C VAL A 67 -4.55 -9.73 -9.90
N GLY A 68 -4.95 -9.73 -11.17
CA GLY A 68 -5.53 -10.88 -11.83
C GLY A 68 -4.46 -11.83 -12.39
N THR A 69 -4.88 -13.04 -12.77
CA THR A 69 -3.97 -14.03 -13.35
C THR A 69 -3.34 -13.57 -14.66
N LYS A 70 -4.01 -12.67 -15.38
CA LYS A 70 -3.52 -12.08 -16.63
C LYS A 70 -2.42 -11.04 -16.41
N ASP A 71 -2.30 -10.52 -15.19
CA ASP A 71 -1.43 -9.41 -14.87
C ASP A 71 -0.02 -9.83 -14.41
N VAL A 72 0.22 -11.14 -14.23
CA VAL A 72 1.46 -11.64 -13.62
C VAL A 72 2.71 -11.19 -14.38
N CYS A 73 2.73 -11.32 -15.71
CA CYS A 73 3.86 -10.90 -16.54
C CYS A 73 4.02 -9.37 -16.53
N SER A 74 2.91 -8.65 -16.66
CA SER A 74 2.91 -7.18 -16.62
C SER A 74 3.39 -6.64 -15.30
N VAL A 75 2.94 -7.25 -14.21
CA VAL A 75 3.37 -6.90 -12.85
C VAL A 75 4.88 -7.08 -12.69
N TYR A 76 5.42 -8.19 -13.15
CA TYR A 76 6.85 -8.46 -13.09
C TYR A 76 7.67 -7.40 -13.82
N GLU A 77 7.23 -7.00 -15.01
CA GLU A 77 7.87 -5.93 -15.79
C GLU A 77 7.79 -4.58 -15.09
N LEU A 78 6.64 -4.26 -14.51
CA LEU A 78 6.45 -3.02 -13.75
C LEU A 78 7.34 -2.95 -12.51
N LEU A 79 7.49 -4.06 -11.81
CA LEU A 79 8.37 -4.14 -10.64
C LEU A 79 9.83 -3.89 -11.01
N LYS A 80 10.28 -4.43 -12.13
CA LYS A 80 11.63 -4.20 -12.63
C LYS A 80 11.83 -2.75 -13.09
N LYS A 81 10.85 -2.19 -13.80
CA LYS A 81 10.96 -0.85 -14.39
C LYS A 81 11.02 0.23 -13.32
N TYR A 82 10.20 0.14 -12.28
CA TYR A 82 10.06 1.18 -11.27
C TYR A 82 10.79 0.89 -9.96
N ASP A 83 11.34 -0.29 -9.80
CA ASP A 83 12.05 -0.70 -8.58
C ASP A 83 11.23 -0.43 -7.31
N LEU A 84 10.01 -0.95 -7.29
CA LEU A 84 9.09 -0.79 -6.17
C LEU A 84 9.39 -1.78 -5.05
N ASP A 85 9.37 -1.31 -3.83
CA ASP A 85 9.47 -2.19 -2.64
C ASP A 85 8.09 -2.80 -2.34
N ILE A 86 7.87 -4.01 -2.82
CA ILE A 86 6.59 -4.69 -2.69
C ILE A 86 6.51 -5.47 -1.38
N LEU A 87 5.57 -5.09 -0.54
CA LEU A 87 5.29 -5.76 0.73
C LEU A 87 4.29 -6.90 0.58
N GLY A 88 3.37 -6.79 -0.35
CA GLY A 88 2.35 -7.80 -0.56
C GLY A 88 1.55 -7.60 -1.84
N VAL A 89 0.78 -8.62 -2.19
CA VAL A 89 -0.08 -8.63 -3.37
C VAL A 89 -1.47 -9.09 -2.95
N ILE A 90 -2.48 -8.33 -3.37
CA ILE A 90 -3.88 -8.68 -3.18
C ILE A 90 -4.46 -9.07 -4.53
N PRO A 91 -4.96 -10.29 -4.69
CA PRO A 91 -5.51 -10.74 -5.96
C PRO A 91 -6.85 -10.07 -6.26
N TYR A 92 -7.18 -10.00 -7.56
CA TYR A 92 -8.51 -9.62 -7.98
C TYR A 92 -9.50 -10.74 -7.69
N ASP A 93 -10.61 -10.40 -7.05
CA ASP A 93 -11.71 -11.33 -6.83
C ASP A 93 -13.05 -10.64 -7.16
N GLU A 94 -13.65 -11.03 -8.27
CA GLU A 94 -14.94 -10.51 -8.71
C GLU A 94 -16.12 -10.85 -7.79
N LYS A 95 -15.92 -11.83 -6.88
CA LYS A 95 -16.92 -12.19 -5.86
C LYS A 95 -16.95 -11.24 -4.67
N LEU A 96 -15.94 -10.37 -4.55
CA LEU A 96 -15.90 -9.38 -3.48
C LEU A 96 -16.91 -8.27 -3.76
N THR A 97 -17.84 -8.09 -2.83
CA THR A 97 -18.82 -7.00 -2.85
C THR A 97 -18.85 -6.35 -1.48
N PRO A 98 -19.48 -5.16 -1.33
CA PRO A 98 -19.62 -4.53 -0.02
C PRO A 98 -20.34 -5.41 1.03
N GLU A 99 -21.20 -6.32 0.56
CA GLU A 99 -21.98 -7.23 1.42
C GLU A 99 -21.34 -8.62 1.59
N ARG A 100 -20.28 -8.90 0.85
CA ARG A 100 -19.70 -10.24 0.80
C ARG A 100 -18.18 -10.21 0.94
N GLU A 101 -17.69 -10.83 1.98
CA GLU A 101 -16.26 -11.00 2.21
C GLU A 101 -15.64 -11.98 1.21
N SER A 102 -14.40 -11.76 0.86
CA SER A 102 -13.62 -12.65 0.03
C SER A 102 -12.60 -13.40 0.88
N LYS A 103 -12.73 -14.73 0.92
CA LYS A 103 -11.75 -15.58 1.58
C LYS A 103 -10.38 -15.50 0.89
N LEU A 104 -10.37 -15.44 -0.43
CA LEU A 104 -9.14 -15.32 -1.22
C LEU A 104 -8.34 -14.08 -0.82
N ILE A 105 -9.01 -12.93 -0.70
CA ILE A 105 -8.37 -11.68 -0.31
C ILE A 105 -7.93 -11.73 1.15
N SER A 106 -8.76 -12.23 2.06
CA SER A 106 -8.38 -12.37 3.46
C SER A 106 -7.15 -13.25 3.66
N ASP A 107 -7.09 -14.38 2.97
CA ASP A 107 -5.93 -15.28 3.04
C ASP A 107 -4.67 -14.63 2.48
N SER A 108 -4.80 -13.88 1.39
CA SER A 108 -3.67 -13.14 0.80
C SER A 108 -3.13 -12.07 1.74
N ILE A 109 -4.01 -11.33 2.41
CA ILE A 109 -3.59 -10.33 3.39
C ILE A 109 -2.87 -10.99 4.58
N LYS A 110 -3.33 -12.13 5.04
CA LYS A 110 -2.67 -12.88 6.12
C LYS A 110 -1.26 -13.30 5.77
N GLU A 111 -0.98 -13.60 4.52
CA GLU A 111 0.37 -14.00 4.07
C GLU A 111 1.42 -12.91 4.26
N PHE A 112 1.04 -11.64 4.15
CA PHE A 112 1.98 -10.53 4.30
C PHE A 112 1.73 -9.64 5.52
N TYR A 113 0.65 -9.86 6.26
CA TYR A 113 0.25 -9.02 7.39
C TYR A 113 1.37 -8.80 8.41
N PHE A 114 2.11 -9.86 8.72
CA PHE A 114 3.21 -9.79 9.68
C PHE A 114 4.37 -8.88 9.22
N ARG A 115 4.48 -8.63 7.91
CA ARG A 115 5.50 -7.72 7.35
C ARG A 115 5.15 -6.25 7.56
N LEU A 116 3.92 -5.95 7.93
CA LEU A 116 3.44 -4.58 8.04
C LEU A 116 3.83 -3.89 9.36
N ASN A 117 4.45 -4.62 10.29
CA ASN A 117 4.84 -4.11 11.62
C ASN A 117 3.71 -3.38 12.35
N ILE A 118 2.48 -3.85 12.18
CA ILE A 118 1.32 -3.28 12.85
C ILE A 118 1.32 -3.74 14.29
N PRO A 119 1.24 -2.83 15.29
CA PRO A 119 1.15 -3.22 16.69
C PRO A 119 -0.07 -4.11 16.93
N GLN A 120 0.13 -5.22 17.60
CA GLN A 120 -0.97 -6.10 18.00
C GLN A 120 -1.53 -5.59 19.33
N ALA A 121 -2.84 -5.40 19.34
CA ALA A 121 -3.55 -4.96 20.54
C ALA A 121 -3.54 -6.05 21.62
#